data_7d8bd1b3f8de61451b81624aa02cf3c3
#
_entry.id   7d8bd1b3f8de61451b81624aa02cf3c3
#
_cell.length_a   1.000
_cell.length_b   1.000
_cell.length_c   1.000
_cell.angle_alpha   90.00
_cell.angle_beta   90.00
_cell.angle_gamma   90.00
#
_symmetry.space_group_name_H-M   'P 1'
#
loop_
_entity.id
_entity.type
_entity.pdbx_description
1 polymer ?
#
loop_
_entity_poly.entity_id
_entity_poly.type
_entity_poly.pdbx_seq_one_letter_code
_entity_poly.pdbx_strand_id
1 'polypeptide(L)'
;GIDSFKGESFHTARWPHEKPNFAGKRVGVIGTGATGVQLITEIAKEVGHLTVFQRTPNYCAPLRNGLIDADEQKRIKASYPEIFRKTRESTGAFVHDFDPRSIFEVTPEERLAHFEQLWAQRGFAKWLGNFRDVMTNPEANEIYAEFVRNKIRARVKDPAVAEKLAPKDHPFGGKRIPLESGYYEVYNQPNVRLVDVRESPIERITPTGVKTRDAEYELEVIIYATGFDAVTGPLTRIDIRGTGGRSLMEKFADGPRSYLGIQTAGFPNFFIVNAATFCNLPRCLEWLAEWVSDAIGYLREKGFTRIEATPQAEDKWTRRAEELAERSFMTRRDSTSSSWAIGANIPGKKRAFLFYARPAPAYRKECEQVAAKGYQGFELK
;
A
#
# COMPACT_ATOMS: atom_id res chain seq x y z
N GLY A 1 -15.82 18.48 14.99
CA GLY A 1 -16.53 19.57 14.25
C GLY A 1 -16.83 19.24 12.79
N ILE A 2 -16.60 17.97 12.34
CA ILE A 2 -16.80 17.59 10.92
C ILE A 2 -18.23 17.93 10.45
N ASP A 3 -19.23 17.64 11.28
CA ASP A 3 -20.65 17.86 10.93
C ASP A 3 -21.05 19.35 10.97
N SER A 4 -20.19 20.24 11.48
CA SER A 4 -20.47 21.68 11.53
C SER A 4 -20.07 22.42 10.25
N PHE A 5 -19.26 21.82 9.40
CA PHE A 5 -18.79 22.44 8.16
C PHE A 5 -19.95 22.67 7.19
N LYS A 6 -20.08 23.92 6.70
CA LYS A 6 -21.18 24.33 5.82
C LYS A 6 -20.88 24.16 4.34
N GLY A 7 -19.60 23.93 3.97
CA GLY A 7 -19.18 23.64 2.62
C GLY A 7 -19.35 22.16 2.26
N GLU A 8 -18.87 21.78 1.11
CA GLU A 8 -18.86 20.40 0.63
C GLU A 8 -17.74 19.60 1.29
N SER A 9 -18.00 18.37 1.71
CA SER A 9 -16.96 17.51 2.24
C SER A 9 -17.02 16.11 1.63
N PHE A 10 -15.84 15.55 1.29
CA PHE A 10 -15.71 14.26 0.66
C PHE A 10 -14.66 13.41 1.37
N HIS A 11 -14.96 12.13 1.58
CA HIS A 11 -13.94 11.17 1.94
C HIS A 11 -13.58 10.33 0.71
N THR A 12 -12.29 10.14 0.46
CA THR A 12 -11.80 9.44 -0.75
C THR A 12 -12.30 7.99 -0.88
N ALA A 13 -12.71 7.35 0.24
CA ALA A 13 -13.36 6.03 0.22
C ALA A 13 -14.85 6.07 -0.19
N ARG A 14 -15.44 7.24 -0.24
CA ARG A 14 -16.86 7.46 -0.54
C ARG A 14 -17.00 8.60 -1.57
N TRP A 15 -16.19 8.52 -2.62
CA TRP A 15 -16.19 9.52 -3.67
C TRP A 15 -17.57 9.52 -4.36
N PRO A 16 -18.15 10.70 -4.61
CA PRO A 16 -19.46 10.76 -5.25
C PRO A 16 -19.40 10.24 -6.71
N HIS A 17 -20.50 9.69 -7.19
CA HIS A 17 -20.62 9.21 -8.56
C HIS A 17 -20.65 10.38 -9.56
N GLU A 18 -21.27 11.48 -9.16
CA GLU A 18 -21.22 12.73 -9.92
C GLU A 18 -19.90 13.45 -9.70
N LYS A 19 -19.31 13.97 -10.76
CA LYS A 19 -18.02 14.67 -10.66
C LYS A 19 -18.19 15.95 -9.85
N PRO A 20 -17.51 16.11 -8.69
CA PRO A 20 -17.52 17.37 -7.94
C PRO A 20 -16.94 18.51 -8.76
N ASN A 21 -17.50 19.70 -8.61
CA ASN A 21 -16.97 20.90 -9.23
C ASN A 21 -16.02 21.62 -8.26
N PHE A 22 -14.73 21.67 -8.60
CA PHE A 22 -13.70 22.36 -7.83
C PHE A 22 -13.25 23.68 -8.47
N ALA A 23 -13.72 24.00 -9.66
CA ALA A 23 -13.27 25.17 -10.43
C ALA A 23 -13.40 26.47 -9.63
N GLY A 24 -12.27 27.15 -9.45
CA GLY A 24 -12.19 28.43 -8.75
C GLY A 24 -12.39 28.37 -7.23
N LYS A 25 -12.72 27.21 -6.64
CA LYS A 25 -12.97 27.05 -5.19
C LYS A 25 -11.70 27.01 -4.36
N ARG A 26 -11.85 27.35 -3.07
CA ARG A 26 -10.84 27.12 -2.02
C ARG A 26 -11.03 25.72 -1.48
N VAL A 27 -10.07 24.83 -1.79
CA VAL A 27 -10.15 23.41 -1.44
C VAL A 27 -9.07 23.05 -0.43
N GLY A 28 -9.45 22.34 0.63
CA GLY A 28 -8.53 21.74 1.60
C GLY A 28 -8.42 20.23 1.41
N VAL A 29 -7.21 19.68 1.37
CA VAL A 29 -6.96 18.24 1.34
C VAL A 29 -6.24 17.83 2.61
N ILE A 30 -6.83 16.93 3.39
CA ILE A 30 -6.24 16.40 4.62
C ILE A 30 -5.65 15.02 4.32
N GLY A 31 -4.32 14.94 4.32
CA GLY A 31 -3.56 13.70 4.09
C GLY A 31 -2.82 13.64 2.75
N THR A 32 -1.60 13.10 2.82
CA THR A 32 -0.63 12.96 1.72
C THR A 32 -0.18 11.52 1.51
N GLY A 33 -1.08 10.56 1.76
CA GLY A 33 -0.92 9.16 1.35
C GLY A 33 -1.09 9.00 -0.17
N ALA A 34 -1.03 7.76 -0.68
CA ALA A 34 -1.07 7.50 -2.13
C ALA A 34 -2.29 8.16 -2.82
N THR A 35 -3.46 8.10 -2.21
CA THR A 35 -4.67 8.72 -2.75
C THR A 35 -4.58 10.25 -2.73
N GLY A 36 -4.06 10.84 -1.63
CA GLY A 36 -3.84 12.29 -1.53
C GLY A 36 -2.88 12.80 -2.60
N VAL A 37 -1.76 12.10 -2.81
CA VAL A 37 -0.77 12.46 -3.85
C VAL A 37 -1.41 12.51 -5.24
N GLN A 38 -2.19 11.50 -5.61
CA GLN A 38 -2.85 11.45 -6.91
C GLN A 38 -3.95 12.51 -7.05
N LEU A 39 -4.77 12.67 -6.01
CA LEU A 39 -5.84 13.66 -5.98
C LEU A 39 -5.31 15.10 -6.09
N ILE A 40 -4.31 15.45 -5.26
CA ILE A 40 -3.69 16.79 -5.22
C ILE A 40 -3.17 17.16 -6.62
N THR A 41 -2.52 16.23 -7.31
CA THR A 41 -1.99 16.44 -8.65
C THR A 41 -3.08 16.81 -9.65
N GLU A 42 -4.25 16.20 -9.54
CA GLU A 42 -5.35 16.45 -10.48
C GLU A 42 -6.13 17.72 -10.15
N ILE A 43 -6.53 17.91 -8.90
CA ILE A 43 -7.38 19.07 -8.54
C ILE A 43 -6.62 20.40 -8.56
N ALA A 44 -5.31 20.40 -8.37
CA ALA A 44 -4.51 21.62 -8.46
C ALA A 44 -4.60 22.34 -9.81
N LYS A 45 -5.04 21.63 -10.84
CA LYS A 45 -5.22 22.17 -12.21
C LYS A 45 -6.45 23.06 -12.35
N GLU A 46 -7.44 22.95 -11.46
CA GLU A 46 -8.74 23.60 -11.62
C GLU A 46 -9.17 24.45 -10.39
N VAL A 47 -8.59 24.21 -9.21
CA VAL A 47 -8.98 24.93 -7.99
C VAL A 47 -8.50 26.39 -7.99
N GLY A 48 -9.27 27.29 -7.37
CA GLY A 48 -8.83 28.66 -7.13
C GLY A 48 -7.71 28.74 -6.10
N HIS A 49 -7.81 27.98 -5.02
CA HIS A 49 -6.78 27.84 -4.00
C HIS A 49 -6.77 26.44 -3.40
N LEU A 50 -5.59 25.86 -3.21
CA LEU A 50 -5.40 24.55 -2.61
C LEU A 50 -4.59 24.66 -1.31
N THR A 51 -5.18 24.16 -0.21
CA THR A 51 -4.46 23.99 1.06
C THR A 51 -4.28 22.49 1.34
N VAL A 52 -3.04 22.05 1.41
CA VAL A 52 -2.70 20.64 1.72
C VAL A 52 -2.25 20.53 3.17
N PHE A 53 -3.00 19.78 3.96
CA PHE A 53 -2.68 19.47 5.37
C PHE A 53 -1.93 18.16 5.45
N GLN A 54 -0.61 18.24 5.66
CA GLN A 54 0.30 17.11 5.71
C GLN A 54 0.72 16.79 7.15
N ARG A 55 0.46 15.54 7.60
CA ARG A 55 1.04 15.03 8.83
C ARG A 55 2.39 14.36 8.61
N THR A 56 2.50 13.56 7.56
CA THR A 56 3.70 12.79 7.24
C THR A 56 3.90 12.84 5.74
N PRO A 57 5.05 13.33 5.26
CA PRO A 57 5.38 13.25 3.84
C PRO A 57 5.52 11.80 3.38
N ASN A 58 5.43 11.56 2.08
CA ASN A 58 5.63 10.24 1.51
C ASN A 58 6.71 10.29 0.42
N TYR A 59 7.53 9.23 0.35
CA TYR A 59 8.38 9.04 -0.81
C TYR A 59 7.50 8.78 -2.03
N CYS A 60 7.53 9.69 -3.00
CA CYS A 60 6.83 9.52 -4.27
C CYS A 60 7.84 9.39 -5.40
N ALA A 61 7.51 8.61 -6.41
CA ALA A 61 8.40 8.38 -7.54
C ALA A 61 7.66 8.64 -8.86
N PRO A 62 8.34 9.16 -9.90
CA PRO A 62 7.68 9.48 -11.15
C PRO A 62 7.14 8.21 -11.83
N LEU A 63 5.85 8.23 -12.20
CA LEU A 63 5.19 7.14 -12.91
C LEU A 63 5.77 6.97 -14.32
N ARG A 64 6.17 8.07 -14.96
CA ARG A 64 6.59 8.10 -16.35
C ARG A 64 5.52 7.52 -17.28
N ASN A 65 4.25 7.86 -16.99
CA ASN A 65 3.12 7.45 -17.82
C ASN A 65 3.18 8.14 -19.18
N GLY A 66 2.62 7.46 -20.19
CA GLY A 66 2.53 7.97 -21.56
C GLY A 66 1.50 7.17 -22.34
N LEU A 67 1.12 7.69 -23.50
CA LEU A 67 0.27 6.96 -24.43
C LEU A 67 1.03 5.73 -24.96
N ILE A 68 0.30 4.66 -25.14
CA ILE A 68 0.76 3.42 -25.79
C ILE A 68 0.23 3.48 -27.23
N ASP A 69 1.13 3.58 -28.19
CA ASP A 69 0.76 3.51 -29.59
C ASP A 69 0.50 2.07 -30.06
N ALA A 70 0.02 1.92 -31.29
CA ALA A 70 -0.35 0.62 -31.84
C ALA A 70 0.85 -0.33 -31.93
N ASP A 71 2.05 0.18 -32.24
CA ASP A 71 3.25 -0.65 -32.35
C ASP A 71 3.78 -1.08 -30.99
N GLU A 72 3.76 -0.18 -30.00
CA GLU A 72 4.07 -0.52 -28.62
C GLU A 72 3.09 -1.57 -28.08
N GLN A 73 1.78 -1.40 -28.33
CA GLN A 73 0.76 -2.37 -27.93
C GLN A 73 1.00 -3.73 -28.58
N LYS A 74 1.36 -3.78 -29.88
CA LYS A 74 1.68 -5.03 -30.58
C LYS A 74 2.89 -5.72 -29.97
N ARG A 75 3.96 -4.96 -29.66
CA ARG A 75 5.15 -5.50 -28.98
C ARG A 75 4.82 -6.06 -27.61
N ILE A 76 4.04 -5.33 -26.80
CA ILE A 76 3.62 -5.78 -25.47
C ILE A 76 2.82 -7.09 -25.57
N LYS A 77 1.85 -7.17 -26.50
CA LYS A 77 1.06 -8.39 -26.70
C LYS A 77 1.90 -9.58 -27.14
N ALA A 78 2.86 -9.37 -28.02
CA ALA A 78 3.81 -10.41 -28.44
C ALA A 78 4.70 -10.90 -27.27
N SER A 79 4.91 -10.06 -26.26
CA SER A 79 5.74 -10.36 -25.10
C SER A 79 4.94 -10.96 -23.91
N TYR A 80 3.64 -11.17 -24.02
CA TYR A 80 2.82 -11.70 -22.91
C TYR A 80 3.36 -12.98 -22.27
N PRO A 81 3.81 -14.01 -23.03
CA PRO A 81 4.37 -15.21 -22.40
C PRO A 81 5.55 -14.91 -21.48
N GLU A 82 6.45 -14.03 -21.91
CA GLU A 82 7.60 -13.61 -21.10
C GLU A 82 7.20 -12.72 -19.93
N ILE A 83 6.26 -11.79 -20.11
CA ILE A 83 5.71 -10.96 -19.03
C ILE A 83 5.07 -11.84 -17.95
N PHE A 84 4.27 -12.82 -18.33
CA PHE A 84 3.62 -13.73 -17.39
C PHE A 84 4.62 -14.64 -16.68
N ARG A 85 5.65 -15.12 -17.39
CA ARG A 85 6.74 -15.87 -16.76
C ARG A 85 7.46 -15.02 -15.72
N LYS A 86 7.90 -13.81 -16.09
CA LYS A 86 8.58 -12.88 -15.16
C LYS A 86 7.72 -12.54 -13.93
N THR A 87 6.45 -12.21 -14.13
CA THR A 87 5.56 -11.91 -13.00
C THR A 87 5.26 -13.12 -12.12
N ARG A 88 5.44 -14.33 -12.63
CA ARG A 88 5.32 -15.56 -11.83
C ARG A 88 6.57 -15.82 -10.97
N GLU A 89 7.74 -15.43 -11.46
CA GLU A 89 9.04 -15.77 -10.86
C GLU A 89 9.60 -14.64 -9.96
N SER A 90 9.23 -13.38 -10.23
CA SER A 90 9.75 -12.22 -9.49
C SER A 90 9.21 -12.13 -8.06
N THR A 91 10.00 -11.53 -7.19
CA THR A 91 9.75 -11.37 -5.75
C THR A 91 8.38 -10.79 -5.43
N GLY A 92 7.97 -9.73 -6.15
CA GLY A 92 6.70 -9.03 -5.93
C GLY A 92 5.63 -9.33 -6.99
N ALA A 93 5.82 -10.34 -7.84
CA ALA A 93 4.94 -10.64 -8.98
C ALA A 93 4.77 -9.47 -9.97
N PHE A 94 5.79 -8.61 -10.09
CA PHE A 94 5.89 -7.54 -11.10
C PHE A 94 6.89 -7.94 -12.19
N VAL A 95 6.93 -7.17 -13.28
CA VAL A 95 7.95 -7.33 -14.35
C VAL A 95 9.35 -6.91 -13.92
N HIS A 96 9.46 -6.19 -12.81
CA HIS A 96 10.71 -5.78 -12.18
C HIS A 96 11.06 -6.76 -11.06
N ASP A 97 12.34 -7.02 -10.87
CA ASP A 97 12.85 -7.74 -9.70
C ASP A 97 14.14 -7.08 -9.22
N PHE A 98 14.52 -7.35 -7.98
CA PHE A 98 15.70 -6.74 -7.39
C PHE A 98 16.99 -7.12 -8.14
N ASP A 99 17.90 -6.14 -8.26
CA ASP A 99 19.28 -6.41 -8.68
C ASP A 99 19.91 -7.35 -7.64
N PRO A 100 20.50 -8.48 -8.06
CA PRO A 100 21.08 -9.44 -7.12
C PRO A 100 22.31 -8.93 -6.37
N ARG A 101 22.90 -7.83 -6.82
CA ARG A 101 24.06 -7.21 -6.16
C ARG A 101 23.64 -6.45 -4.90
N SER A 102 24.54 -6.35 -3.93
CA SER A 102 24.45 -5.40 -2.84
C SER A 102 24.82 -3.99 -3.31
N ILE A 103 24.21 -2.97 -2.71
CA ILE A 103 24.60 -1.56 -2.91
C ILE A 103 26.07 -1.30 -2.53
N PHE A 104 26.64 -2.14 -1.67
CA PHE A 104 28.04 -2.06 -1.18
C PHE A 104 29.03 -2.83 -2.06
N GLU A 105 28.54 -3.61 -3.04
CA GLU A 105 29.37 -4.36 -4.01
C GLU A 105 29.71 -3.53 -5.26
N VAL A 106 29.20 -2.31 -5.35
CA VAL A 106 29.39 -1.41 -6.49
C VAL A 106 29.99 -0.07 -6.06
N THR A 107 30.68 0.62 -6.98
CA THR A 107 31.20 1.96 -6.68
C THR A 107 30.09 3.01 -6.52
N PRO A 108 30.35 4.16 -5.87
CA PRO A 108 29.37 5.23 -5.76
C PRO A 108 28.86 5.71 -7.13
N GLU A 109 29.72 5.74 -8.14
CA GLU A 109 29.37 6.16 -9.51
C GLU A 109 28.44 5.13 -10.20
N GLU A 110 28.75 3.85 -10.12
CA GLU A 110 27.92 2.77 -10.62
C GLU A 110 26.55 2.75 -9.94
N ARG A 111 26.55 2.94 -8.63
CA ARG A 111 25.34 3.03 -7.83
C ARG A 111 24.44 4.18 -8.27
N LEU A 112 25.02 5.38 -8.42
CA LEU A 112 24.30 6.55 -8.88
C LEU A 112 23.75 6.34 -10.29
N ALA A 113 24.55 5.79 -11.21
CA ALA A 113 24.11 5.47 -12.56
C ALA A 113 22.93 4.49 -12.58
N HIS A 114 22.97 3.45 -11.73
CA HIS A 114 21.86 2.51 -11.57
C HIS A 114 20.60 3.19 -11.04
N PHE A 115 20.71 4.05 -10.01
CA PHE A 115 19.57 4.81 -9.48
C PHE A 115 18.95 5.71 -10.53
N GLU A 116 19.76 6.43 -11.32
CA GLU A 116 19.27 7.29 -12.41
C GLU A 116 18.58 6.47 -13.52
N GLN A 117 19.15 5.33 -13.86
CA GLN A 117 18.53 4.42 -14.83
C GLN A 117 17.16 3.95 -14.34
N LEU A 118 17.04 3.51 -13.08
CA LEU A 118 15.76 3.13 -12.49
C LEU A 118 14.78 4.30 -12.43
N TRP A 119 15.27 5.51 -12.07
CA TRP A 119 14.45 6.71 -11.98
C TRP A 119 13.84 7.14 -13.31
N ALA A 120 14.51 6.85 -14.40
CA ALA A 120 14.04 7.12 -15.76
C ALA A 120 13.01 6.10 -16.27
N GLN A 121 12.96 4.89 -15.71
CA GLN A 121 12.06 3.83 -16.19
C GLN A 121 10.60 4.11 -15.81
N ARG A 122 9.63 3.48 -16.50
CA ARG A 122 8.20 3.50 -16.18
C ARG A 122 7.88 2.60 -14.96
N GLY A 123 6.82 2.93 -14.25
CA GLY A 123 6.26 2.09 -13.20
C GLY A 123 7.16 1.92 -11.96
N PHE A 124 7.14 0.74 -11.37
CA PHE A 124 7.77 0.43 -10.08
C PHE A 124 9.26 0.06 -10.13
N ALA A 125 9.96 0.24 -11.25
CA ALA A 125 11.39 -0.06 -11.36
C ALA A 125 12.22 0.58 -10.23
N LYS A 126 11.93 1.85 -9.87
CA LYS A 126 12.59 2.62 -8.81
C LYS A 126 12.51 1.97 -7.42
N TRP A 127 11.52 1.13 -7.21
CA TRP A 127 11.32 0.41 -5.97
C TRP A 127 11.77 -1.05 -6.09
N LEU A 128 11.21 -1.78 -7.06
CA LEU A 128 11.33 -3.23 -7.17
C LEU A 128 12.49 -3.69 -8.06
N GLY A 129 13.15 -2.77 -8.77
CA GLY A 129 14.36 -3.06 -9.56
C GLY A 129 15.66 -2.63 -8.89
N ASN A 130 15.60 -2.20 -7.63
CA ASN A 130 16.75 -1.69 -6.89
C ASN A 130 17.66 -2.82 -6.37
N PHE A 131 18.80 -2.49 -5.81
CA PHE A 131 19.68 -3.46 -5.16
C PHE A 131 18.95 -4.25 -4.08
N ARG A 132 19.30 -5.55 -3.95
CA ARG A 132 18.62 -6.53 -3.07
C ARG A 132 18.51 -6.10 -1.61
N ASP A 133 19.47 -5.32 -1.13
CA ASP A 133 19.60 -4.92 0.27
C ASP A 133 18.94 -3.57 0.61
N VAL A 134 18.51 -2.79 -0.37
CA VAL A 134 17.80 -1.53 -0.11
C VAL A 134 16.54 -1.72 0.75
N MET A 135 15.87 -2.88 0.64
CA MET A 135 14.67 -3.18 1.42
C MET A 135 14.94 -3.97 2.70
N THR A 136 16.19 -4.37 2.96
CA THR A 136 16.53 -5.25 4.08
C THR A 136 17.66 -4.73 4.98
N ASN A 137 18.48 -3.81 4.49
CA ASN A 137 19.57 -3.17 5.21
C ASN A 137 19.26 -1.68 5.42
N PRO A 138 19.22 -1.17 6.68
CA PRO A 138 18.90 0.24 6.97
C PRO A 138 19.87 1.23 6.34
N GLU A 139 21.17 0.94 6.28
CA GLU A 139 22.19 1.82 5.69
C GLU A 139 22.02 1.89 4.15
N ALA A 140 21.82 0.74 3.51
CA ALA A 140 21.51 0.67 2.08
C ALA A 140 20.22 1.44 1.74
N ASN A 141 19.22 1.33 2.60
CA ASN A 141 17.96 2.06 2.45
C ASN A 141 18.18 3.56 2.57
N GLU A 142 18.95 4.02 3.54
CA GLU A 142 19.20 5.45 3.77
C GLU A 142 19.96 6.08 2.60
N ILE A 143 20.92 5.38 2.01
CA ILE A 143 21.63 5.84 0.80
C ILE A 143 20.65 6.09 -0.36
N TYR A 144 19.71 5.17 -0.59
CA TYR A 144 18.72 5.36 -1.64
C TYR A 144 17.65 6.39 -1.25
N ALA A 145 17.24 6.44 0.00
CA ALA A 145 16.31 7.43 0.52
C ALA A 145 16.85 8.86 0.32
N GLU A 146 18.16 9.08 0.55
CA GLU A 146 18.78 10.39 0.31
C GLU A 146 18.81 10.76 -1.18
N PHE A 147 19.07 9.79 -2.07
CA PHE A 147 18.92 10.01 -3.51
C PHE A 147 17.50 10.50 -3.85
N VAL A 148 16.45 9.87 -3.30
CA VAL A 148 15.07 10.27 -3.56
C VAL A 148 14.77 11.65 -2.95
N ARG A 149 15.26 11.96 -1.74
CA ARG A 149 15.10 13.30 -1.14
C ARG A 149 15.76 14.38 -2.01
N ASN A 150 16.93 14.11 -2.59
CA ASN A 150 17.59 15.03 -3.51
C ASN A 150 16.77 15.24 -4.80
N LYS A 151 16.09 14.20 -5.31
CA LYS A 151 15.14 14.36 -6.43
C LYS A 151 13.94 15.24 -6.05
N ILE A 152 13.46 15.17 -4.81
CA ILE A 152 12.38 16.06 -4.31
C ILE A 152 12.87 17.51 -4.25
N ARG A 153 14.03 17.76 -3.62
CA ARG A 153 14.63 19.10 -3.50
C ARG A 153 14.84 19.75 -4.86
N ALA A 154 15.27 19.00 -5.86
CA ALA A 154 15.49 19.50 -7.22
C ALA A 154 14.20 19.92 -7.94
N ARG A 155 13.03 19.51 -7.48
CA ARG A 155 11.72 19.75 -8.14
C ARG A 155 10.89 20.84 -7.45
N VAL A 156 11.15 21.13 -6.18
CA VAL A 156 10.40 22.11 -5.39
C VAL A 156 11.26 23.37 -5.23
N LYS A 157 10.75 24.51 -5.70
CA LYS A 157 11.50 25.78 -5.77
C LYS A 157 11.78 26.39 -4.39
N ASP A 158 10.80 26.30 -3.48
CA ASP A 158 10.96 26.78 -2.11
C ASP A 158 11.68 25.71 -1.26
N PRO A 159 12.90 25.98 -0.75
CA PRO A 159 13.65 25.01 0.04
C PRO A 159 12.93 24.59 1.33
N ALA A 160 12.17 25.46 1.97
CA ALA A 160 11.45 25.15 3.19
C ALA A 160 10.29 24.18 2.91
N VAL A 161 9.59 24.37 1.79
CA VAL A 161 8.55 23.44 1.33
C VAL A 161 9.17 22.11 0.89
N ALA A 162 10.30 22.14 0.18
CA ALA A 162 11.02 20.94 -0.24
C ALA A 162 11.40 20.05 0.95
N GLU A 163 11.92 20.64 2.03
CA GLU A 163 12.30 19.92 3.24
C GLU A 163 11.08 19.32 3.99
N LYS A 164 9.93 20.00 3.96
CA LYS A 164 8.67 19.47 4.51
C LYS A 164 8.10 18.32 3.68
N LEU A 165 8.37 18.28 2.39
CA LEU A 165 7.95 17.19 1.48
C LEU A 165 8.93 16.02 1.44
N ALA A 166 10.18 16.20 1.90
CA ALA A 166 11.20 15.18 1.96
C ALA A 166 11.03 14.32 3.22
N PRO A 167 10.70 13.00 3.11
CA PRO A 167 10.50 12.16 4.27
C PRO A 167 11.80 11.91 5.05
N LYS A 168 11.71 12.00 6.40
CA LYS A 168 12.83 11.75 7.33
C LYS A 168 12.44 10.83 8.49
N ASP A 169 11.15 10.51 8.61
CA ASP A 169 10.55 9.82 9.75
C ASP A 169 10.26 8.33 9.49
N HIS A 170 10.54 7.85 8.29
CA HIS A 170 10.38 6.45 7.93
C HIS A 170 11.32 6.07 6.76
N PRO A 171 11.69 4.78 6.63
CA PRO A 171 12.55 4.32 5.55
C PRO A 171 11.84 4.40 4.19
N PHE A 172 12.63 4.48 3.10
CA PHE A 172 12.11 4.32 1.75
C PHE A 172 11.44 2.94 1.59
N GLY A 173 10.20 2.91 1.12
CA GLY A 173 9.42 1.68 1.02
C GLY A 173 8.70 1.24 2.30
N GLY A 174 8.95 1.88 3.45
CA GLY A 174 8.21 1.63 4.71
C GLY A 174 6.72 1.96 4.61
N LYS A 175 6.35 2.76 3.62
CA LYS A 175 4.98 2.96 3.12
C LYS A 175 4.96 2.66 1.63
N ARG A 176 3.80 2.26 1.08
CA ARG A 176 3.66 2.09 -0.37
C ARG A 176 4.08 3.37 -1.08
N ILE A 177 5.02 3.24 -2.01
CA ILE A 177 5.52 4.37 -2.81
C ILE A 177 4.41 4.78 -3.80
N PRO A 178 3.83 5.98 -3.71
CA PRO A 178 2.95 6.52 -4.74
C PRO A 178 3.75 6.77 -6.02
N LEU A 179 3.20 6.35 -7.15
CA LEU A 179 3.69 6.78 -8.45
C LEU A 179 2.93 8.04 -8.85
N GLU A 180 3.66 9.11 -9.18
CA GLU A 180 3.13 10.45 -9.40
C GLU A 180 3.48 11.02 -10.78
N SER A 181 2.77 12.04 -11.20
CA SER A 181 2.95 12.74 -12.48
C SER A 181 2.81 14.26 -12.25
N GLY A 182 3.80 14.86 -11.57
CA GLY A 182 3.82 16.29 -11.28
C GLY A 182 3.40 16.67 -9.85
N TYR A 183 3.35 15.73 -8.91
CA TYR A 183 2.95 16.02 -7.52
C TYR A 183 3.80 17.07 -6.84
N TYR A 184 5.11 17.03 -7.00
CA TYR A 184 6.02 17.98 -6.36
C TYR A 184 5.96 19.36 -7.01
N GLU A 185 5.75 19.41 -8.33
CA GLU A 185 5.60 20.66 -9.08
C GLU A 185 4.32 21.44 -8.71
N VAL A 186 3.28 20.75 -8.19
CA VAL A 186 2.07 21.42 -7.68
C VAL A 186 2.41 22.45 -6.62
N TYR A 187 3.38 22.19 -5.75
CA TYR A 187 3.79 23.12 -4.68
C TYR A 187 4.61 24.33 -5.17
N ASN A 188 4.91 24.39 -6.46
CA ASN A 188 5.50 25.57 -7.09
C ASN A 188 4.45 26.58 -7.61
N GLN A 189 3.16 26.21 -7.53
CA GLN A 189 2.07 27.07 -7.96
C GLN A 189 1.73 28.10 -6.87
N PRO A 190 1.43 29.38 -7.22
CA PRO A 190 1.19 30.44 -6.24
C PRO A 190 -0.11 30.26 -5.43
N ASN A 191 -1.06 29.47 -5.96
CA ASN A 191 -2.32 29.17 -5.33
C ASN A 191 -2.32 27.89 -4.47
N VAL A 192 -1.15 27.26 -4.28
CA VAL A 192 -1.01 26.02 -3.50
C VAL A 192 -0.22 26.29 -2.22
N ARG A 193 -0.78 25.86 -1.09
CA ARG A 193 -0.17 26.00 0.24
C ARG A 193 -0.02 24.66 0.92
N LEU A 194 1.17 24.37 1.44
CA LEU A 194 1.43 23.23 2.32
C LEU A 194 1.36 23.66 3.79
N VAL A 195 0.62 22.93 4.60
CA VAL A 195 0.52 23.08 6.04
C VAL A 195 1.01 21.81 6.71
N ASP A 196 2.13 21.88 7.46
CA ASP A 196 2.60 20.74 8.27
C ASP A 196 1.81 20.71 9.58
N VAL A 197 0.91 19.72 9.70
CA VAL A 197 0.07 19.59 10.90
C VAL A 197 0.79 18.96 12.09
N ARG A 198 2.06 18.63 11.99
CA ARG A 198 2.91 18.32 13.16
C ARG A 198 3.40 19.61 13.82
N GLU A 199 3.72 20.62 13.02
CA GLU A 199 4.10 21.95 13.49
C GLU A 199 2.87 22.72 13.99
N SER A 200 1.76 22.66 13.24
CA SER A 200 0.50 23.36 13.54
C SER A 200 -0.68 22.36 13.49
N PRO A 201 -0.92 21.60 14.56
CA PRO A 201 -1.95 20.57 14.60
C PRO A 201 -3.34 21.12 14.29
N ILE A 202 -4.15 20.32 13.57
CA ILE A 202 -5.57 20.60 13.38
C ILE A 202 -6.27 20.46 14.73
N GLU A 203 -6.89 21.54 15.20
CA GLU A 203 -7.67 21.54 16.43
C GLU A 203 -9.12 21.10 16.17
N ARG A 204 -9.73 21.61 15.10
CA ARG A 204 -11.11 21.28 14.73
C ARG A 204 -11.43 21.69 13.29
N ILE A 205 -12.48 21.12 12.77
CA ILE A 205 -13.20 21.63 11.61
C ILE A 205 -14.19 22.68 12.10
N THR A 206 -14.22 23.84 11.43
CA THR A 206 -15.13 24.95 11.73
C THR A 206 -16.24 25.00 10.68
N PRO A 207 -17.31 25.80 10.90
CA PRO A 207 -18.32 25.99 9.87
C PRO A 207 -17.81 26.53 8.54
N THR A 208 -16.65 27.19 8.54
CA THR A 208 -16.04 27.85 7.37
C THR A 208 -14.74 27.21 6.89
N GLY A 209 -14.23 26.15 7.56
CA GLY A 209 -12.96 25.54 7.15
C GLY A 209 -12.25 24.70 8.17
N VAL A 210 -10.94 24.83 8.24
CA VAL A 210 -10.05 24.08 9.14
C VAL A 210 -9.31 25.04 10.09
N LYS A 211 -9.46 24.84 11.39
CA LYS A 211 -8.69 25.56 12.42
C LYS A 211 -7.50 24.68 12.84
N THR A 212 -6.31 25.21 12.66
CA THR A 212 -5.09 24.67 13.29
C THR A 212 -4.71 25.53 14.50
N ARG A 213 -3.69 25.10 15.27
CA ARG A 213 -3.18 25.86 16.40
C ARG A 213 -2.86 27.31 16.04
N ASP A 214 -2.25 27.53 14.88
CA ASP A 214 -1.66 28.82 14.54
C ASP A 214 -2.52 29.66 13.57
N ALA A 215 -3.45 29.05 12.85
CA ALA A 215 -4.27 29.72 11.85
C ALA A 215 -5.62 29.06 11.60
N GLU A 216 -6.54 29.81 11.02
CA GLU A 216 -7.78 29.29 10.46
C GLU A 216 -7.76 29.43 8.94
N TYR A 217 -8.14 28.37 8.23
CA TYR A 217 -8.14 28.27 6.77
C TYR A 217 -9.58 28.22 6.28
N GLU A 218 -10.03 29.28 5.64
CA GLU A 218 -11.35 29.31 5.04
C GLU A 218 -11.38 28.45 3.77
N LEU A 219 -12.34 27.55 3.70
CA LEU A 219 -12.50 26.57 2.63
C LEU A 219 -13.95 26.49 2.20
N GLU A 220 -14.18 26.14 0.94
CA GLU A 220 -15.50 25.81 0.38
C GLU A 220 -15.66 24.30 0.24
N VAL A 221 -14.53 23.58 0.15
CA VAL A 221 -14.50 22.12 0.08
C VAL A 221 -13.41 21.55 0.97
N ILE A 222 -13.72 20.48 1.69
CA ILE A 222 -12.73 19.67 2.45
C ILE A 222 -12.72 18.25 1.91
N ILE A 223 -11.54 17.76 1.52
CA ILE A 223 -11.34 16.38 1.06
C ILE A 223 -10.51 15.61 2.09
N TYR A 224 -11.11 14.58 2.67
CA TYR A 224 -10.45 13.69 3.62
C TYR A 224 -9.76 12.54 2.87
N ALA A 225 -8.44 12.67 2.67
CA ALA A 225 -7.57 11.61 2.14
C ALA A 225 -6.83 10.89 3.29
N THR A 226 -7.55 10.63 4.38
CA THR A 226 -7.01 10.18 5.67
C THR A 226 -6.72 8.68 5.73
N GLY A 227 -7.02 7.95 4.66
CA GLY A 227 -6.69 6.54 4.50
C GLY A 227 -7.89 5.60 4.70
N PHE A 228 -7.59 4.31 4.60
CA PHE A 228 -8.58 3.24 4.57
C PHE A 228 -8.26 2.19 5.62
N ASP A 229 -9.28 1.56 6.18
CA ASP A 229 -9.14 0.33 6.94
C ASP A 229 -8.97 -0.85 5.97
N ALA A 230 -7.72 -1.06 5.54
CA ALA A 230 -7.40 -2.01 4.49
C ALA A 230 -7.40 -3.47 4.99
N VAL A 231 -7.46 -4.41 4.06
CA VAL A 231 -7.34 -5.87 4.23
C VAL A 231 -8.43 -6.47 5.10
N THR A 232 -8.40 -6.26 6.42
CA THR A 232 -9.36 -6.84 7.37
C THR A 232 -10.59 -5.97 7.56
N GLY A 233 -10.52 -4.66 7.34
CA GLY A 233 -11.63 -3.75 7.54
C GLY A 233 -12.91 -4.10 6.76
N PRO A 234 -12.83 -4.38 5.44
CA PRO A 234 -13.98 -4.84 4.68
C PRO A 234 -14.59 -6.14 5.21
N LEU A 235 -13.75 -7.11 5.61
CA LEU A 235 -14.19 -8.41 6.11
C LEU A 235 -14.94 -8.29 7.44
N THR A 236 -14.43 -7.46 8.37
CA THR A 236 -15.04 -7.29 9.70
C THR A 236 -16.31 -6.44 9.69
N ARG A 237 -16.60 -5.73 8.59
CA ARG A 237 -17.87 -4.98 8.39
C ARG A 237 -19.01 -5.83 7.84
N ILE A 238 -18.71 -7.02 7.34
CA ILE A 238 -19.71 -7.99 6.89
C ILE A 238 -20.01 -8.92 8.07
N ASP A 239 -21.28 -9.22 8.34
CA ASP A 239 -21.67 -10.16 9.39
C ASP A 239 -21.38 -11.62 8.93
N ILE A 240 -20.10 -11.97 8.89
CA ILE A 240 -19.63 -13.31 8.57
C ILE A 240 -19.59 -14.12 9.87
N ARG A 241 -20.37 -15.22 9.91
CA ARG A 241 -20.47 -16.10 11.08
C ARG A 241 -19.93 -17.47 10.78
N GLY A 242 -19.10 -17.97 11.68
CA GLY A 242 -18.55 -19.30 11.67
C GLY A 242 -19.34 -20.30 12.51
N THR A 243 -18.70 -21.42 12.82
CA THR A 243 -19.27 -22.48 13.68
C THR A 243 -19.62 -21.91 15.06
N GLY A 244 -20.82 -22.28 15.55
CA GLY A 244 -21.32 -21.77 16.84
C GLY A 244 -21.76 -20.30 16.82
N GLY A 245 -21.89 -19.68 15.64
CA GLY A 245 -22.38 -18.31 15.50
C GLY A 245 -21.34 -17.22 15.80
N ARG A 246 -20.08 -17.57 16.07
CA ARG A 246 -19.00 -16.61 16.31
C ARG A 246 -18.77 -15.72 15.08
N SER A 247 -18.75 -14.41 15.25
CA SER A 247 -18.49 -13.48 14.14
C SER A 247 -16.99 -13.42 13.78
N LEU A 248 -16.70 -13.11 12.52
CA LEU A 248 -15.31 -12.88 12.07
C LEU A 248 -14.69 -11.65 12.74
N MET A 249 -15.51 -10.64 13.06
CA MET A 249 -15.07 -9.45 13.80
C MET A 249 -14.57 -9.85 15.20
N GLU A 250 -15.29 -10.71 15.95
CA GLU A 250 -14.83 -11.23 17.24
C GLU A 250 -13.59 -12.11 17.09
N LYS A 251 -13.50 -12.91 16.03
CA LYS A 251 -12.32 -13.74 15.73
C LYS A 251 -11.06 -12.88 15.53
N PHE A 252 -11.20 -11.73 14.88
CA PHE A 252 -10.09 -10.83 14.53
C PHE A 252 -9.87 -9.67 15.52
N ALA A 253 -10.57 -9.64 16.66
CA ALA A 253 -10.45 -8.59 17.66
C ALA A 253 -8.99 -8.40 18.15
N ASP A 254 -8.27 -9.51 18.34
CA ASP A 254 -6.86 -9.53 18.72
C ASP A 254 -5.86 -9.51 17.55
N GLY A 255 -6.33 -9.18 16.35
CA GLY A 255 -5.57 -9.20 15.09
C GLY A 255 -6.00 -10.34 14.18
N PRO A 256 -5.67 -10.24 12.87
CA PRO A 256 -6.04 -11.28 11.92
C PRO A 256 -5.28 -12.57 12.18
N ARG A 257 -6.00 -13.67 12.14
CA ARG A 257 -5.47 -15.03 12.27
C ARG A 257 -5.93 -15.85 11.08
N SER A 258 -5.01 -16.58 10.48
CA SER A 258 -5.34 -17.41 9.32
C SER A 258 -4.34 -18.55 9.16
N TYR A 259 -4.74 -19.55 8.40
CA TYR A 259 -3.80 -20.51 7.82
C TYR A 259 -3.57 -20.16 6.36
N LEU A 260 -2.32 -20.01 5.97
CA LEU A 260 -1.84 -19.58 4.64
C LEU A 260 -2.37 -18.19 4.20
N GLY A 261 -3.03 -17.41 5.04
CA GLY A 261 -3.76 -16.21 4.60
C GLY A 261 -5.04 -16.51 3.82
N ILE A 262 -5.42 -17.78 3.71
CA ILE A 262 -6.51 -18.26 2.85
C ILE A 262 -7.75 -18.62 3.66
N GLN A 263 -7.60 -19.18 4.85
CA GLN A 263 -8.73 -19.59 5.67
C GLN A 263 -8.46 -19.35 7.17
N THR A 264 -9.49 -19.14 7.96
CA THR A 264 -9.41 -19.00 9.41
C THR A 264 -10.19 -20.13 10.10
N ALA A 265 -9.63 -20.67 11.18
CA ALA A 265 -10.27 -21.74 11.96
C ALA A 265 -11.59 -21.29 12.58
N GLY A 266 -12.60 -22.15 12.54
CA GLY A 266 -13.96 -21.87 12.97
C GLY A 266 -14.87 -21.36 11.84
N PHE A 267 -14.36 -21.23 10.60
CA PHE A 267 -15.12 -20.75 9.45
C PHE A 267 -14.99 -21.72 8.26
N PRO A 268 -15.67 -22.86 8.32
CA PRO A 268 -15.59 -23.88 7.27
C PRO A 268 -16.10 -23.34 5.92
N ASN A 269 -15.47 -23.80 4.84
CA ASN A 269 -15.79 -23.42 3.46
C ASN A 269 -15.71 -21.91 3.17
N PHE A 270 -15.15 -21.11 4.08
CA PHE A 270 -14.93 -19.68 3.91
C PHE A 270 -13.48 -19.42 3.49
N PHE A 271 -13.28 -18.94 2.29
CA PHE A 271 -11.96 -18.62 1.74
C PHE A 271 -11.76 -17.12 1.64
N ILE A 272 -10.61 -16.66 2.09
CA ILE A 272 -10.16 -15.27 2.00
C ILE A 272 -9.28 -15.13 0.76
N VAL A 273 -9.87 -14.72 -0.35
CA VAL A 273 -9.12 -14.44 -1.59
C VAL A 273 -8.67 -12.98 -1.55
N ASN A 274 -7.55 -12.75 -0.88
CA ASN A 274 -6.92 -11.43 -0.76
C ASN A 274 -5.40 -11.59 -0.91
N ALA A 275 -4.65 -10.48 -1.04
CA ALA A 275 -3.20 -10.55 -1.07
C ALA A 275 -2.66 -11.10 0.27
N ALA A 276 -2.25 -12.36 0.28
CA ALA A 276 -1.64 -12.96 1.46
C ALA A 276 -0.16 -12.58 1.61
N THR A 277 0.49 -12.09 0.56
CA THR A 277 1.83 -11.49 0.58
C THR A 277 1.82 -10.15 -0.14
N PHE A 278 2.86 -9.34 0.08
CA PHE A 278 2.99 -8.05 -0.59
C PHE A 278 3.43 -8.23 -2.04
N CYS A 279 2.49 -8.10 -2.97
CA CYS A 279 2.73 -8.42 -4.38
C CYS A 279 1.81 -7.64 -5.33
N ASN A 280 2.02 -7.83 -6.64
CA ASN A 280 1.07 -7.39 -7.67
C ASN A 280 -0.28 -8.08 -7.44
N LEU A 281 -1.24 -7.28 -6.96
CA LEU A 281 -2.51 -7.80 -6.48
C LEU A 281 -3.25 -8.67 -7.51
N PRO A 282 -3.50 -8.23 -8.77
CA PRO A 282 -4.18 -9.06 -9.76
C PRO A 282 -3.51 -10.43 -9.97
N ARG A 283 -2.18 -10.47 -10.06
CA ARG A 283 -1.44 -11.73 -10.27
C ARG A 283 -1.51 -12.68 -9.08
N CYS A 284 -1.50 -12.13 -7.87
CA CYS A 284 -1.60 -12.94 -6.66
C CYS A 284 -3.03 -13.44 -6.43
N LEU A 285 -4.05 -12.64 -6.74
CA LEU A 285 -5.45 -13.05 -6.62
C LEU A 285 -5.83 -14.12 -7.64
N GLU A 286 -5.36 -14.03 -8.87
CA GLU A 286 -5.54 -15.05 -9.91
C GLU A 286 -5.04 -16.41 -9.41
N TRP A 287 -3.79 -16.46 -8.95
CA TRP A 287 -3.22 -17.69 -8.42
C TRP A 287 -3.94 -18.20 -7.16
N LEU A 288 -4.37 -17.34 -6.25
CA LEU A 288 -5.15 -17.74 -5.09
C LEU A 288 -6.52 -18.30 -5.47
N ALA A 289 -7.16 -17.73 -6.47
CA ALA A 289 -8.44 -18.24 -6.98
C ALA A 289 -8.27 -19.63 -7.63
N GLU A 290 -7.18 -19.84 -8.38
CA GLU A 290 -6.80 -21.15 -8.92
C GLU A 290 -6.64 -22.18 -7.78
N TRP A 291 -5.83 -21.84 -6.75
CA TRP A 291 -5.61 -22.74 -5.61
C TRP A 291 -6.90 -23.09 -4.87
N VAL A 292 -7.82 -22.12 -4.68
CA VAL A 292 -9.14 -22.37 -4.06
C VAL A 292 -10.02 -23.23 -4.96
N SER A 293 -10.00 -23.01 -6.27
CA SER A 293 -10.71 -23.83 -7.24
C SER A 293 -10.24 -25.27 -7.22
N ASP A 294 -8.91 -25.48 -7.18
CA ASP A 294 -8.30 -26.80 -7.09
C ASP A 294 -8.68 -27.51 -5.76
N ALA A 295 -8.71 -26.77 -4.66
CA ALA A 295 -9.16 -27.30 -3.36
C ALA A 295 -10.61 -27.78 -3.42
N ILE A 296 -11.50 -26.99 -4.04
CA ILE A 296 -12.91 -27.39 -4.22
C ILE A 296 -13.03 -28.60 -5.15
N GLY A 297 -12.23 -28.64 -6.23
CA GLY A 297 -12.13 -29.80 -7.13
C GLY A 297 -11.71 -31.08 -6.39
N TYR A 298 -10.67 -30.97 -5.55
CA TYR A 298 -10.20 -32.08 -4.72
C TYR A 298 -11.27 -32.59 -3.75
N LEU A 299 -11.99 -31.68 -3.08
CA LEU A 299 -13.09 -32.05 -2.19
C LEU A 299 -14.14 -32.88 -2.93
N ARG A 300 -14.58 -32.41 -4.10
CA ARG A 300 -15.57 -33.11 -4.94
C ARG A 300 -15.09 -34.49 -5.37
N GLU A 301 -13.84 -34.60 -5.82
CA GLU A 301 -13.23 -35.88 -6.24
C GLU A 301 -13.20 -36.90 -5.09
N LYS A 302 -12.91 -36.44 -3.86
CA LYS A 302 -12.81 -37.28 -2.68
C LYS A 302 -14.13 -37.47 -1.91
N GLY A 303 -15.22 -36.86 -2.35
CA GLY A 303 -16.53 -36.94 -1.70
C GLY A 303 -16.64 -36.12 -0.42
N PHE A 304 -15.75 -35.17 -0.20
CA PHE A 304 -15.82 -34.25 0.94
C PHE A 304 -16.72 -33.05 0.62
N THR A 305 -17.38 -32.51 1.65
CA THR A 305 -18.27 -31.35 1.55
C THR A 305 -17.80 -30.18 2.41
N ARG A 306 -16.76 -30.40 3.22
CA ARG A 306 -16.24 -29.40 4.16
C ARG A 306 -14.72 -29.38 4.15
N ILE A 307 -14.17 -28.18 4.15
CA ILE A 307 -12.74 -27.88 4.39
C ILE A 307 -12.64 -26.77 5.42
N GLU A 308 -11.81 -26.97 6.42
CA GLU A 308 -11.59 -26.01 7.49
C GLU A 308 -10.15 -26.05 7.98
N ALA A 309 -9.53 -24.85 8.11
CA ALA A 309 -8.20 -24.73 8.71
C ALA A 309 -8.24 -25.23 10.17
N THR A 310 -7.30 -26.09 10.55
CA THR A 310 -7.20 -26.51 11.95
C THR A 310 -6.64 -25.38 12.83
N PRO A 311 -7.09 -25.25 14.10
CA PRO A 311 -6.53 -24.27 15.03
C PRO A 311 -5.01 -24.35 15.16
N GLN A 312 -4.44 -25.55 15.15
CA GLN A 312 -2.99 -25.79 15.26
C GLN A 312 -2.23 -25.26 14.03
N ALA A 313 -2.76 -25.48 12.82
CA ALA A 313 -2.16 -24.96 11.58
C ALA A 313 -2.24 -23.43 11.52
N GLU A 314 -3.41 -22.86 11.91
CA GLU A 314 -3.58 -21.41 12.03
C GLU A 314 -2.60 -20.80 13.03
N ASP A 315 -2.46 -21.36 14.22
CA ASP A 315 -1.55 -20.86 15.26
C ASP A 315 -0.10 -20.91 14.82
N LYS A 316 0.33 -22.02 14.22
CA LYS A 316 1.69 -22.17 13.69
C LYS A 316 1.98 -21.16 12.58
N TRP A 317 1.06 -20.98 11.66
CA TRP A 317 1.19 -20.03 10.56
C TRP A 317 1.23 -18.58 11.05
N THR A 318 0.33 -18.22 11.96
CA THR A 318 0.24 -16.87 12.52
C THR A 318 1.54 -16.50 13.24
N ARG A 319 2.06 -17.37 14.11
CA ARG A 319 3.35 -17.14 14.78
C ARG A 319 4.50 -16.97 13.78
N ARG A 320 4.57 -17.83 12.77
CA ARG A 320 5.60 -17.73 11.72
C ARG A 320 5.50 -16.43 10.94
N ALA A 321 4.29 -15.98 10.60
CA ALA A 321 4.09 -14.71 9.91
C ALA A 321 4.53 -13.52 10.77
N GLU A 322 4.23 -13.54 12.07
CA GLU A 322 4.69 -12.54 13.03
C GLU A 322 6.22 -12.52 13.16
N GLU A 323 6.86 -13.67 13.34
CA GLU A 323 8.32 -13.79 13.42
C GLU A 323 9.02 -13.25 12.16
N LEU A 324 8.48 -13.52 10.97
CA LEU A 324 9.02 -13.02 9.72
C LEU A 324 8.86 -11.49 9.61
N ALA A 325 7.73 -10.96 10.05
CA ALA A 325 7.47 -9.52 10.05
C ALA A 325 8.42 -8.78 11.01
N GLU A 326 8.68 -9.34 12.20
CA GLU A 326 9.58 -8.72 13.20
C GLU A 326 11.05 -8.72 12.78
N ARG A 327 11.47 -9.58 11.84
CA ARG A 327 12.85 -9.61 11.31
C ARG A 327 13.16 -8.43 10.39
N SER A 328 12.16 -7.74 9.88
CA SER A 328 12.36 -6.62 8.96
C SER A 328 12.09 -5.29 9.66
N PHE A 329 13.04 -4.35 9.57
CA PHE A 329 12.86 -2.98 10.04
C PHE A 329 11.68 -2.25 9.36
N MET A 330 11.20 -2.80 8.23
CA MET A 330 10.08 -2.26 7.46
C MET A 330 8.71 -2.66 8.02
N THR A 331 8.61 -3.86 8.59
CA THR A 331 7.32 -4.52 8.89
C THR A 331 7.10 -4.79 10.37
N ARG A 332 8.13 -4.63 11.22
CA ARG A 332 8.01 -4.85 12.66
C ARG A 332 7.02 -3.89 13.32
N ARG A 333 6.39 -4.31 14.40
CA ARG A 333 5.29 -3.61 15.10
C ARG A 333 5.70 -2.26 15.68
N ASP A 334 6.93 -2.10 16.12
CA ASP A 334 7.49 -0.87 16.67
C ASP A 334 7.96 0.13 15.59
N SER A 335 7.81 -0.23 14.31
CA SER A 335 8.09 0.69 13.21
C SER A 335 7.37 2.02 13.43
N THR A 336 8.09 3.14 13.31
CA THR A 336 7.54 4.50 13.39
C THR A 336 6.59 4.82 12.23
N SER A 337 6.57 3.97 11.22
CA SER A 337 5.69 4.08 10.06
C SER A 337 4.22 3.96 10.47
N SER A 338 3.41 4.98 10.19
CA SER A 338 1.95 4.91 10.26
C SER A 338 1.35 4.17 9.06
N SER A 339 1.97 3.05 8.66
CA SER A 339 1.58 2.28 7.49
C SER A 339 0.26 1.54 7.72
N TRP A 340 -0.61 1.57 6.71
CA TRP A 340 -1.82 0.74 6.67
C TRP A 340 -1.50 -0.77 6.63
N ALA A 341 -0.31 -1.14 6.13
CA ALA A 341 0.13 -2.54 6.06
C ALA A 341 0.33 -3.20 7.44
N ILE A 342 0.49 -2.38 8.49
CA ILE A 342 0.56 -2.83 9.89
C ILE A 342 -0.66 -2.37 10.71
N GLY A 343 -1.70 -1.84 10.06
CA GLY A 343 -2.91 -1.33 10.73
C GLY A 343 -2.71 -0.05 11.55
N ALA A 344 -1.53 0.59 11.48
CA ALA A 344 -1.17 1.74 12.31
C ALA A 344 -1.90 3.05 11.95
N ASN A 345 -2.59 3.08 10.82
CA ASN A 345 -3.35 4.22 10.34
C ASN A 345 -4.78 4.29 10.93
N ILE A 346 -5.24 3.24 11.60
CA ILE A 346 -6.57 3.17 12.22
C ILE A 346 -6.44 3.26 13.74
N PRO A 347 -7.02 4.29 14.39
CA PRO A 347 -7.00 4.41 15.84
C PRO A 347 -7.62 3.21 16.54
N GLY A 348 -6.94 2.68 17.56
CA GLY A 348 -7.41 1.53 18.34
C GLY A 348 -7.24 0.16 17.67
N LYS A 349 -6.88 0.09 16.39
CA LYS A 349 -6.59 -1.18 15.73
C LYS A 349 -5.27 -1.76 16.23
N LYS A 350 -5.28 -3.06 16.57
CA LYS A 350 -4.06 -3.77 16.96
C LYS A 350 -3.06 -3.78 15.80
N ARG A 351 -1.82 -3.37 16.08
CA ARG A 351 -0.75 -3.39 15.09
C ARG A 351 -0.32 -4.83 14.81
N ALA A 352 -0.44 -5.25 13.57
CA ALA A 352 0.04 -6.51 13.04
C ALA A 352 0.35 -6.32 11.57
N PHE A 353 1.44 -6.93 11.07
CA PHE A 353 1.69 -6.95 9.64
C PHE A 353 0.63 -7.82 8.95
N LEU A 354 -0.10 -7.23 8.01
CA LEU A 354 -1.29 -7.84 7.42
C LEU A 354 -0.96 -8.83 6.29
N PHE A 355 0.31 -9.05 6.01
CA PHE A 355 0.79 -9.90 4.92
C PHE A 355 1.83 -10.89 5.42
N TYR A 356 2.03 -11.97 4.66
CA TYR A 356 3.15 -12.87 4.87
C TYR A 356 4.43 -12.26 4.30
N ALA A 357 5.43 -12.00 5.13
CA ALA A 357 6.65 -11.27 4.76
C ALA A 357 7.66 -12.17 4.01
N ARG A 358 7.23 -12.78 2.90
CA ARG A 358 8.03 -13.61 1.99
C ARG A 358 7.78 -13.23 0.54
N PRO A 359 8.74 -13.48 -0.37
CA PRO A 359 8.53 -13.38 -1.82
C PRO A 359 7.33 -14.19 -2.29
N ALA A 360 6.60 -13.67 -3.28
CA ALA A 360 5.42 -14.33 -3.85
C ALA A 360 5.69 -15.77 -4.33
N PRO A 361 6.82 -16.08 -5.02
CA PRO A 361 7.14 -17.46 -5.41
C PRO A 361 7.33 -18.39 -4.23
N ALA A 362 7.97 -17.93 -3.14
CA ALA A 362 8.18 -18.72 -1.94
C ALA A 362 6.87 -19.03 -1.22
N TYR A 363 5.99 -18.04 -1.10
CA TYR A 363 4.64 -18.21 -0.54
C TYR A 363 3.83 -19.21 -1.38
N ARG A 364 3.81 -19.06 -2.70
CA ARG A 364 3.12 -19.98 -3.60
C ARG A 364 3.61 -21.42 -3.43
N LYS A 365 4.93 -21.63 -3.41
CA LYS A 365 5.51 -22.96 -3.19
C LYS A 365 5.06 -23.60 -1.89
N GLU A 366 4.92 -22.83 -0.80
CA GLU A 366 4.42 -23.34 0.48
C GLU A 366 2.96 -23.81 0.36
N CYS A 367 2.11 -23.05 -0.32
CA CYS A 367 0.71 -23.43 -0.54
C CYS A 367 0.58 -24.64 -1.48
N GLU A 368 1.40 -24.73 -2.54
CA GLU A 368 1.46 -25.90 -3.44
C GLU A 368 1.89 -27.16 -2.69
N GLN A 369 2.86 -27.05 -1.76
CA GLN A 369 3.28 -28.15 -0.90
C GLN A 369 2.17 -28.63 0.05
N VAL A 370 1.34 -27.74 0.56
CA VAL A 370 0.18 -28.09 1.39
C VAL A 370 -0.85 -28.84 0.57
N ALA A 371 -1.17 -28.35 -0.63
CA ALA A 371 -2.10 -29.01 -1.54
C ALA A 371 -1.61 -30.42 -1.96
N ALA A 372 -0.33 -30.54 -2.34
CA ALA A 372 0.29 -31.82 -2.72
C ALA A 372 0.28 -32.88 -1.61
N LYS A 373 0.17 -32.46 -0.35
CA LYS A 373 0.02 -33.34 0.82
C LYS A 373 -1.44 -33.55 1.26
N GLY A 374 -2.39 -33.44 0.33
CA GLY A 374 -3.81 -33.61 0.61
C GLY A 374 -4.39 -32.52 1.48
N TYR A 375 -3.95 -31.26 1.28
CA TYR A 375 -4.36 -30.08 2.06
C TYR A 375 -4.02 -30.20 3.55
N GLN A 376 -2.78 -30.61 3.83
CA GLN A 376 -2.28 -30.76 5.19
C GLN A 376 -2.50 -29.48 6.02
N GLY A 377 -3.07 -29.64 7.23
CA GLY A 377 -3.42 -28.53 8.12
C GLY A 377 -4.86 -28.03 7.95
N PHE A 378 -5.59 -28.65 7.01
CA PHE A 378 -7.05 -28.55 6.93
C PHE A 378 -7.72 -29.84 7.40
N GLU A 379 -8.87 -29.72 8.01
CA GLU A 379 -9.80 -30.82 8.26
C GLU A 379 -10.75 -30.91 7.09
N LEU A 380 -10.86 -32.11 6.50
CA LEU A 380 -11.74 -32.43 5.37
C LEU A 380 -12.82 -33.39 5.82
N LYS A 381 -14.08 -33.10 5.51
CA LYS A 381 -15.25 -33.94 5.86
C LYS A 381 -16.24 -34.04 4.71
#